data_bad1c0f5cec718874fa8e976516a4844
#
_entry.id   bad1c0f5cec718874fa8e976516a4844
#
_cell.length_a   1.000
_cell.length_b   1.000
_cell.length_c   1.000
_cell.angle_alpha   90.00
_cell.angle_beta   90.00
_cell.angle_gamma   90.00
#
_symmetry.space_group_name_H-M   'P 1'
#
loop_
_entity.id
_entity.type
_entity.pdbx_description
1 polymer ?
#
loop_
_entity_poly.entity_id
_entity_poly.type
_entity_poly.pdbx_seq_one_letter_code
_entity_poly.pdbx_strand_id
1 'polypeptide(L)'
;MSGTDLAKPKSNWQKTRLQLRRVWALSLPYFQSEDKWRARSLLAACVGLNLGMVYMMVLFNDWNRVFYDALQNRDAEVFWHQLGVFCILATCYIVVAVYKFYLTQLLELGWRTWMTRDYLQRWLSHHVFYRLELQAQNGTDNPDQRIQEDVQQFTADTVSLSLGMLDASVTLLSFVGILWALSGGFSFELGGASYNIPGFMVWMALLYALSGSLLGHWIGRSMASLNFQQQRLEADFRHHLMRVREYSEAIALDRGAGVERASLQTRFAHVIDNFLRLLRVQKRYTWFSSGYGQAAVVFPMLVASPRYFSGAIQLGELMQISSAFGQVQESLSWFIANYSRLASWQATTLRLTSFQDQMQAIEATRASQQANAQEDIQAIDIDIAELGTPGLNQLLTPALTISLPTGAVLLNHTRFQINASDRILIRGPSGCGKSTLLRVFAGIWPYVQAEGLDSSSMHIALPEGTVFMPQRPYFPQGTLRDALTYPQTHAIHSDAELKQALIDVHLSHLTDKLDEEGHWTQQLSGGEQQRLSMARVFLKQARWVFADEATSALDEALEQAMYEKLLAMVHAHNGALVSVAHRPSVAVFHNQQWVFEDAPTGSSAKFAVKFSASSATNL
;
A
#
# COMPACT_ATOMS: atom_id res chain seq x y z
N MET A 1 -36.55 6.77 -15.27
CA MET A 1 -36.44 5.58 -16.13
C MET A 1 -35.24 5.80 -17.02
N SER A 2 -34.07 5.29 -16.65
CA SER A 2 -32.90 5.17 -17.52
C SER A 2 -32.19 3.88 -17.12
N GLY A 3 -32.12 2.96 -18.07
CA GLY A 3 -31.68 1.59 -17.87
C GLY A 3 -30.24 1.50 -17.41
N THR A 4 -30.06 0.80 -16.34
CA THR A 4 -28.77 0.24 -15.93
C THR A 4 -28.37 -0.80 -16.95
N ASP A 5 -27.45 -0.43 -17.86
CA ASP A 5 -26.73 -1.38 -18.70
C ASP A 5 -25.98 -2.38 -17.81
N LEU A 6 -26.60 -3.51 -17.55
CA LEU A 6 -25.97 -4.68 -16.95
C LEU A 6 -24.88 -5.16 -17.93
N ALA A 7 -23.66 -4.67 -17.72
CA ALA A 7 -22.49 -5.08 -18.49
C ALA A 7 -22.39 -6.61 -18.47
N LYS A 8 -22.53 -7.24 -19.63
CA LYS A 8 -22.39 -8.70 -19.84
C LYS A 8 -21.12 -9.20 -19.13
N PRO A 9 -21.17 -10.32 -18.42
CA PRO A 9 -20.00 -10.86 -17.73
C PRO A 9 -18.85 -11.05 -18.75
N LYS A 10 -17.76 -10.31 -18.55
CA LYS A 10 -16.56 -10.37 -19.41
C LYS A 10 -16.09 -11.82 -19.49
N SER A 11 -15.79 -12.32 -20.69
CA SER A 11 -15.26 -13.67 -20.87
C SER A 11 -13.97 -13.86 -20.06
N ASN A 12 -13.66 -15.08 -19.64
CA ASN A 12 -12.44 -15.37 -18.88
C ASN A 12 -11.18 -14.86 -19.60
N TRP A 13 -11.13 -14.93 -20.91
CA TRP A 13 -10.04 -14.41 -21.73
C TRP A 13 -9.91 -12.87 -21.65
N GLN A 14 -11.03 -12.15 -21.63
CA GLN A 14 -11.02 -10.69 -21.45
C GLN A 14 -10.53 -10.28 -20.04
N LYS A 15 -10.89 -11.06 -19.02
CA LYS A 15 -10.38 -10.85 -17.64
C LYS A 15 -8.87 -11.05 -17.57
N THR A 16 -8.34 -12.12 -18.16
CA THR A 16 -6.90 -12.40 -18.20
C THR A 16 -6.14 -11.31 -18.96
N ARG A 17 -6.64 -10.87 -20.12
CA ARG A 17 -6.02 -9.80 -20.90
C ARG A 17 -5.99 -8.47 -20.13
N LEU A 18 -7.06 -8.15 -19.41
CA LEU A 18 -7.12 -6.95 -18.56
C LEU A 18 -6.11 -7.04 -17.42
N GLN A 19 -6.00 -8.21 -16.79
CA GLN A 19 -5.02 -8.45 -15.73
C GLN A 19 -3.58 -8.27 -16.23
N LEU A 20 -3.24 -8.85 -17.37
CA LEU A 20 -1.92 -8.70 -17.97
C LEU A 20 -1.60 -7.24 -18.32
N ARG A 21 -2.59 -6.48 -18.80
CA ARG A 21 -2.42 -5.03 -19.05
C ARG A 21 -2.12 -4.25 -17.76
N ARG A 22 -2.79 -4.58 -16.65
CA ARG A 22 -2.55 -3.96 -15.36
C ARG A 22 -1.15 -4.27 -14.84
N VAL A 23 -0.76 -5.53 -14.88
CA VAL A 23 0.61 -5.94 -14.50
C VAL A 23 1.65 -5.21 -15.34
N TRP A 24 1.43 -5.13 -16.65
CA TRP A 24 2.34 -4.42 -17.54
C TRP A 24 2.41 -2.93 -17.23
N ALA A 25 1.28 -2.29 -16.96
CA ALA A 25 1.23 -0.87 -16.57
C ALA A 25 1.97 -0.57 -15.26
N LEU A 26 1.91 -1.49 -14.28
CA LEU A 26 2.65 -1.35 -13.01
C LEU A 26 4.15 -1.68 -13.16
N SER A 27 4.51 -2.59 -14.09
CA SER A 27 5.88 -3.09 -14.22
C SER A 27 6.73 -2.23 -15.17
N LEU A 28 6.16 -1.79 -16.29
CA LEU A 28 6.89 -1.09 -17.36
C LEU A 28 7.63 0.17 -16.88
N PRO A 29 7.06 1.02 -16.01
CA PRO A 29 7.73 2.23 -15.55
C PRO A 29 9.09 1.97 -14.87
N TYR A 30 9.24 0.90 -14.09
CA TYR A 30 10.51 0.54 -13.48
C TYR A 30 11.60 0.26 -14.53
N PHE A 31 11.26 -0.51 -15.58
CA PHE A 31 12.19 -0.86 -16.66
C PHE A 31 12.46 0.29 -17.65
N GLN A 32 11.78 1.43 -17.48
CA GLN A 32 11.99 2.66 -18.25
C GLN A 32 12.55 3.81 -17.39
N SER A 33 12.66 3.63 -16.07
CA SER A 33 13.16 4.61 -15.11
C SER A 33 14.64 4.94 -15.27
N GLU A 34 15.16 5.76 -14.41
CA GLU A 34 16.61 6.09 -14.32
C GLU A 34 17.46 4.82 -14.13
N ASP A 35 16.94 3.83 -13.38
CA ASP A 35 17.60 2.54 -13.12
C ASP A 35 17.41 1.49 -14.24
N LYS A 36 16.88 1.87 -15.40
CA LYS A 36 16.51 0.94 -16.51
C LYS A 36 17.61 -0.03 -16.92
N TRP A 37 18.86 0.42 -17.01
CA TRP A 37 19.97 -0.43 -17.41
C TRP A 37 20.30 -1.50 -16.37
N ARG A 38 20.30 -1.11 -15.10
CA ARG A 38 20.48 -2.04 -13.97
C ARG A 38 19.32 -3.06 -13.89
N ALA A 39 18.08 -2.58 -14.01
CA ALA A 39 16.89 -3.43 -13.99
C ALA A 39 16.89 -4.46 -15.14
N ARG A 40 17.19 -4.01 -16.37
CA ARG A 40 17.22 -4.87 -17.56
C ARG A 40 18.37 -5.87 -17.52
N SER A 41 19.57 -5.45 -17.08
CA SER A 41 20.72 -6.35 -16.96
C SER A 41 20.50 -7.43 -15.90
N LEU A 42 19.92 -7.08 -14.74
CA LEU A 42 19.55 -8.05 -13.71
C LEU A 42 18.48 -9.04 -14.21
N LEU A 43 17.45 -8.55 -14.90
CA LEU A 43 16.43 -9.41 -15.48
C LEU A 43 17.03 -10.38 -16.51
N ALA A 44 17.88 -9.88 -17.41
CA ALA A 44 18.56 -10.71 -18.41
C ALA A 44 19.46 -11.75 -17.77
N ALA A 45 20.21 -11.38 -16.72
CA ALA A 45 21.02 -12.31 -15.95
C ALA A 45 20.16 -13.38 -15.24
N CYS A 46 19.06 -12.99 -14.61
CA CYS A 46 18.13 -13.95 -13.97
C CYS A 46 17.54 -14.93 -15.00
N VAL A 47 17.13 -14.44 -16.16
CA VAL A 47 16.61 -15.30 -17.26
C VAL A 47 17.73 -16.22 -17.78
N GLY A 48 18.93 -15.69 -18.01
CA GLY A 48 20.09 -16.48 -18.46
C GLY A 48 20.47 -17.59 -17.49
N LEU A 49 20.54 -17.26 -16.18
CA LEU A 49 20.81 -18.27 -15.14
C LEU A 49 19.67 -19.29 -15.00
N ASN A 50 18.42 -18.85 -15.19
CA ASN A 50 17.28 -19.75 -15.18
C ASN A 50 17.36 -20.78 -16.33
N LEU A 51 17.65 -20.33 -17.53
CA LEU A 51 17.90 -21.23 -18.69
C LEU A 51 19.12 -22.12 -18.47
N GLY A 52 20.17 -21.57 -17.85
CA GLY A 52 21.36 -22.35 -17.44
C GLY A 52 21.02 -23.47 -16.46
N MET A 53 20.11 -23.23 -15.50
CA MET A 53 19.62 -24.26 -14.57
C MET A 53 18.91 -25.40 -15.31
N VAL A 54 18.01 -25.07 -16.25
CA VAL A 54 17.32 -26.10 -17.06
C VAL A 54 18.33 -26.90 -17.89
N TYR A 55 19.31 -26.22 -18.51
CA TYR A 55 20.37 -26.90 -19.25
C TYR A 55 21.19 -27.85 -18.36
N MET A 56 21.54 -27.43 -17.15
CA MET A 56 22.21 -28.30 -16.17
C MET A 56 21.34 -29.52 -15.82
N MET A 57 20.02 -29.39 -15.69
CA MET A 57 19.13 -30.53 -15.44
C MET A 57 19.13 -31.51 -16.62
N VAL A 58 19.24 -31.04 -17.86
CA VAL A 58 19.38 -31.88 -19.06
C VAL A 58 20.73 -32.64 -19.01
N LEU A 59 21.81 -31.95 -18.64
CA LEU A 59 23.12 -32.61 -18.50
C LEU A 59 23.12 -33.67 -17.38
N PHE A 60 22.47 -33.42 -16.24
CA PHE A 60 22.29 -34.41 -15.18
C PHE A 60 21.46 -35.61 -15.65
N ASN A 61 20.46 -35.39 -16.47
CA ASN A 61 19.64 -36.46 -17.03
C ASN A 61 20.45 -37.38 -17.96
N ASP A 62 21.35 -36.82 -18.78
CA ASP A 62 22.26 -37.60 -19.64
C ASP A 62 23.36 -38.28 -18.85
N TRP A 63 23.91 -37.59 -17.82
CA TRP A 63 24.87 -38.19 -16.87
C TRP A 63 24.28 -39.42 -16.16
N ASN A 64 23.01 -39.37 -15.73
CA ASN A 64 22.32 -40.52 -15.13
C ASN A 64 22.40 -41.75 -16.01
N ARG A 65 22.15 -41.60 -17.32
CA ARG A 65 22.25 -42.72 -18.27
C ARG A 65 23.63 -43.37 -18.24
N VAL A 66 24.68 -42.58 -18.50
CA VAL A 66 26.06 -43.11 -18.61
C VAL A 66 26.52 -43.70 -17.28
N PHE A 67 26.20 -43.09 -16.16
CA PHE A 67 26.61 -43.58 -14.83
C PHE A 67 25.96 -44.93 -14.48
N TYR A 68 24.64 -45.07 -14.71
CA TYR A 68 23.96 -46.34 -14.37
C TYR A 68 24.25 -47.44 -15.37
N ASP A 69 24.55 -47.13 -16.64
CA ASP A 69 25.02 -48.10 -17.62
C ASP A 69 26.42 -48.63 -17.24
N ALA A 70 27.33 -47.78 -16.77
CA ALA A 70 28.64 -48.21 -16.25
C ALA A 70 28.50 -49.13 -15.04
N LEU A 71 27.56 -48.85 -14.11
CA LEU A 71 27.25 -49.73 -12.99
C LEU A 71 26.71 -51.09 -13.43
N GLN A 72 25.78 -51.11 -14.38
CA GLN A 72 25.23 -52.36 -14.92
C GLN A 72 26.29 -53.21 -15.60
N ASN A 73 27.17 -52.59 -16.39
CA ASN A 73 28.22 -53.24 -17.15
C ASN A 73 29.47 -53.53 -16.30
N ARG A 74 29.51 -53.12 -15.00
CA ARG A 74 30.65 -53.24 -14.07
C ARG A 74 31.92 -52.58 -14.60
N ASP A 75 31.77 -51.48 -15.36
CA ASP A 75 32.88 -50.72 -15.91
C ASP A 75 33.39 -49.71 -14.86
N ALA A 76 34.44 -50.09 -14.15
CA ALA A 76 35.01 -49.29 -13.07
C ALA A 76 35.68 -48.02 -13.59
N GLU A 77 36.28 -48.04 -14.78
CA GLU A 77 36.95 -46.86 -15.34
C GLU A 77 35.96 -45.76 -15.69
N VAL A 78 34.90 -46.08 -16.41
CA VAL A 78 33.82 -45.16 -16.73
C VAL A 78 33.10 -44.68 -15.45
N PHE A 79 32.88 -45.54 -14.46
CA PHE A 79 32.27 -45.18 -13.18
C PHE A 79 33.02 -44.06 -12.46
N TRP A 80 34.38 -44.24 -12.25
CA TRP A 80 35.17 -43.21 -11.58
C TRP A 80 35.27 -41.91 -12.39
N HIS A 81 35.36 -42.02 -13.71
CA HIS A 81 35.29 -40.84 -14.59
C HIS A 81 33.96 -40.08 -14.43
N GLN A 82 32.84 -40.80 -14.45
CA GLN A 82 31.51 -40.16 -14.28
C GLN A 82 31.31 -39.54 -12.90
N LEU A 83 31.92 -40.11 -11.84
CA LEU A 83 31.90 -39.49 -10.53
C LEU A 83 32.63 -38.13 -10.52
N GLY A 84 33.74 -38.02 -11.25
CA GLY A 84 34.45 -36.76 -11.46
C GLY A 84 33.58 -35.73 -12.23
N VAL A 85 32.92 -36.18 -13.30
CA VAL A 85 31.97 -35.34 -14.06
C VAL A 85 30.83 -34.85 -13.18
N PHE A 86 30.28 -35.72 -12.31
CA PHE A 86 29.26 -35.32 -11.34
C PHE A 86 29.69 -34.18 -10.43
N CYS A 87 30.91 -34.28 -9.86
CA CYS A 87 31.43 -33.24 -8.98
C CYS A 87 31.53 -31.88 -9.69
N ILE A 88 31.93 -31.86 -10.96
CA ILE A 88 31.99 -30.65 -11.78
C ILE A 88 30.59 -30.11 -12.04
N LEU A 89 29.67 -30.96 -12.51
CA LEU A 89 28.29 -30.59 -12.79
C LEU A 89 27.58 -30.04 -11.51
N ALA A 90 27.75 -30.75 -10.38
CA ALA A 90 27.15 -30.33 -9.11
C ALA A 90 27.71 -28.99 -8.63
N THR A 91 29.03 -28.76 -8.77
CA THR A 91 29.64 -27.48 -8.42
C THR A 91 29.10 -26.36 -9.31
N CYS A 92 29.06 -26.56 -10.63
CA CYS A 92 28.47 -25.58 -11.57
C CYS A 92 27.00 -25.29 -11.25
N TYR A 93 26.22 -26.35 -10.97
CA TYR A 93 24.79 -26.19 -10.60
C TYR A 93 24.62 -25.37 -9.34
N ILE A 94 25.40 -25.63 -8.29
CA ILE A 94 25.37 -24.89 -7.03
C ILE A 94 25.72 -23.43 -7.27
N VAL A 95 26.75 -23.12 -8.04
CA VAL A 95 27.16 -21.75 -8.37
C VAL A 95 26.01 -21.03 -9.10
N VAL A 96 25.47 -21.64 -10.15
CA VAL A 96 24.35 -21.06 -10.92
C VAL A 96 23.13 -20.84 -10.03
N ALA A 97 22.78 -21.81 -9.19
CA ALA A 97 21.62 -21.73 -8.28
C ALA A 97 21.76 -20.58 -7.26
N VAL A 98 22.95 -20.46 -6.63
CA VAL A 98 23.24 -19.41 -5.65
C VAL A 98 23.18 -18.03 -6.30
N TYR A 99 23.83 -17.84 -7.46
CA TYR A 99 23.79 -16.55 -8.15
C TYR A 99 22.41 -16.22 -8.71
N LYS A 100 21.66 -17.21 -9.22
CA LYS A 100 20.25 -17.04 -9.61
C LYS A 100 19.43 -16.51 -8.44
N PHE A 101 19.52 -17.16 -7.28
CA PHE A 101 18.82 -16.70 -6.07
C PHE A 101 19.22 -15.28 -5.70
N TYR A 102 20.52 -15.00 -5.59
CA TYR A 102 21.03 -13.68 -5.19
C TYR A 102 20.59 -12.56 -6.15
N LEU A 103 20.74 -12.75 -7.47
CA LEU A 103 20.37 -11.74 -8.46
C LEU A 103 18.85 -11.55 -8.53
N THR A 104 18.07 -12.59 -8.30
CA THR A 104 16.59 -12.47 -8.19
C THR A 104 16.20 -11.57 -7.02
N GLN A 105 16.83 -11.79 -5.84
CA GLN A 105 16.57 -10.92 -4.67
C GLN A 105 17.02 -9.47 -4.91
N LEU A 106 18.12 -9.24 -5.62
CA LEU A 106 18.56 -7.89 -5.98
C LEU A 106 17.58 -7.21 -6.95
N LEU A 107 17.01 -7.94 -7.90
CA LEU A 107 15.99 -7.42 -8.82
C LEU A 107 14.71 -7.04 -8.07
N GLU A 108 14.24 -7.93 -7.18
CA GLU A 108 13.07 -7.67 -6.34
C GLU A 108 13.26 -6.45 -5.44
N LEU A 109 14.41 -6.35 -4.76
CA LEU A 109 14.75 -5.24 -3.88
C LEU A 109 14.85 -3.92 -4.65
N GLY A 110 15.53 -3.91 -5.80
CA GLY A 110 15.66 -2.72 -6.65
C GLY A 110 14.29 -2.22 -7.12
N TRP A 111 13.44 -3.14 -7.59
CA TRP A 111 12.08 -2.79 -8.03
C TRP A 111 11.20 -2.29 -6.89
N ARG A 112 11.21 -2.99 -5.74
CA ARG A 112 10.50 -2.56 -4.54
C ARG A 112 10.93 -1.16 -4.10
N THR A 113 12.24 -0.90 -4.06
CA THR A 113 12.78 0.41 -3.64
C THR A 113 12.32 1.53 -4.56
N TRP A 114 12.40 1.31 -5.87
CA TRP A 114 11.94 2.30 -6.86
C TRP A 114 10.43 2.56 -6.72
N MET A 115 9.62 1.50 -6.66
CA MET A 115 8.17 1.62 -6.60
C MET A 115 7.70 2.28 -5.30
N THR A 116 8.31 1.91 -4.16
CA THR A 116 8.02 2.54 -2.87
C THR A 116 8.33 4.04 -2.90
N ARG A 117 9.47 4.44 -3.50
CA ARG A 117 9.85 5.86 -3.63
C ARG A 117 8.85 6.62 -4.51
N ASP A 118 8.46 6.07 -5.64
CA ASP A 118 7.47 6.68 -6.56
C ASP A 118 6.12 6.85 -5.87
N TYR A 119 5.63 5.83 -5.16
CA TYR A 119 4.36 5.91 -4.43
C TYR A 119 4.41 6.93 -3.28
N LEU A 120 5.50 6.96 -2.49
CA LEU A 120 5.66 7.93 -1.41
C LEU A 120 5.69 9.36 -1.96
N GLN A 121 6.41 9.60 -3.04
CA GLN A 121 6.47 10.91 -3.67
C GLN A 121 5.10 11.38 -4.15
N ARG A 122 4.34 10.53 -4.85
CA ARG A 122 2.99 10.86 -5.34
C ARG A 122 2.00 11.02 -4.19
N TRP A 123 2.02 10.12 -3.22
CA TRP A 123 1.09 10.15 -2.10
C TRP A 123 1.25 11.41 -1.23
N LEU A 124 2.51 11.82 -0.96
CA LEU A 124 2.79 13.02 -0.16
C LEU A 124 2.69 14.32 -0.96
N SER A 125 2.74 14.27 -2.30
CA SER A 125 2.64 15.46 -3.13
C SER A 125 1.22 16.05 -3.07
N HIS A 126 1.14 17.39 -3.08
CA HIS A 126 -0.11 18.13 -3.32
C HIS A 126 -1.31 17.71 -2.45
N HIS A 127 -1.05 17.31 -1.22
CA HIS A 127 -2.09 16.87 -0.26
C HIS A 127 -2.94 15.67 -0.76
N VAL A 128 -2.40 14.82 -1.65
CA VAL A 128 -3.09 13.60 -2.14
C VAL A 128 -3.48 12.70 -0.98
N PHE A 129 -2.60 12.54 0.03
CA PHE A 129 -2.87 11.77 1.24
C PHE A 129 -4.15 12.24 1.97
N TYR A 130 -4.36 13.55 2.08
CA TYR A 130 -5.53 14.13 2.73
C TYR A 130 -6.80 13.99 1.89
N ARG A 131 -6.69 14.19 0.57
CA ARG A 131 -7.83 14.03 -0.35
C ARG A 131 -8.31 12.58 -0.45
N LEU A 132 -7.39 11.61 -0.42
CA LEU A 132 -7.73 10.19 -0.33
C LEU A 132 -8.47 9.87 0.96
N GLU A 133 -8.03 10.40 2.11
CA GLU A 133 -8.69 10.23 3.40
C GLU A 133 -10.12 10.77 3.41
N LEU A 134 -10.35 11.94 2.79
CA LEU A 134 -11.70 12.51 2.65
C LEU A 134 -12.62 11.64 1.77
N GLN A 135 -12.09 10.94 0.77
CA GLN A 135 -12.84 10.03 -0.09
C GLN A 135 -13.02 8.65 0.56
N ALA A 136 -12.11 8.23 1.43
CA ALA A 136 -12.13 6.92 2.10
C ALA A 136 -13.32 6.72 3.06
N GLN A 137 -14.05 7.77 3.43
CA GLN A 137 -15.29 7.65 4.21
C GLN A 137 -16.34 6.72 3.57
N ASN A 138 -16.18 6.37 2.27
CA ASN A 138 -17.06 5.47 1.53
C ASN A 138 -16.46 4.08 1.21
N GLY A 139 -15.27 3.72 1.71
CA GLY A 139 -14.67 2.40 1.43
C GLY A 139 -13.15 2.43 1.54
N THR A 140 -12.71 1.87 2.57
CA THR A 140 -11.39 1.58 3.09
C THR A 140 -10.33 1.19 2.05
N ASP A 141 -9.57 2.14 1.54
CA ASP A 141 -8.24 1.86 1.07
C ASP A 141 -7.24 2.33 2.14
N ASN A 142 -6.31 1.45 2.57
CA ASN A 142 -5.28 1.74 3.54
C ASN A 142 -3.97 2.03 2.79
N PRO A 143 -3.61 3.29 2.56
CA PRO A 143 -2.42 3.67 1.78
C PRO A 143 -1.12 3.11 2.35
N ASP A 144 -1.00 3.05 3.68
CA ASP A 144 0.11 2.45 4.42
C ASP A 144 0.33 0.98 4.03
N GLN A 145 -0.73 0.18 4.01
CA GLN A 145 -0.69 -1.22 3.60
C GLN A 145 -0.37 -1.37 2.11
N ARG A 146 -0.88 -0.48 1.24
CA ARG A 146 -0.56 -0.48 -0.20
C ARG A 146 0.92 -0.26 -0.44
N ILE A 147 1.51 0.75 0.23
CA ILE A 147 2.91 1.14 0.03
C ILE A 147 3.86 0.11 0.67
N GLN A 148 3.54 -0.41 1.86
CA GLN A 148 4.41 -1.33 2.57
C GLN A 148 4.28 -2.77 2.09
N GLU A 149 3.07 -3.35 2.16
CA GLU A 149 2.84 -4.79 1.96
C GLU A 149 2.58 -5.14 0.51
N ASP A 150 1.65 -4.41 -0.15
CA ASP A 150 1.24 -4.76 -1.50
C ASP A 150 2.34 -4.51 -2.53
N VAL A 151 3.15 -3.45 -2.40
CA VAL A 151 4.31 -3.21 -3.26
C VAL A 151 5.33 -4.36 -3.11
N GLN A 152 5.63 -4.76 -1.88
CA GLN A 152 6.55 -5.87 -1.61
C GLN A 152 6.02 -7.18 -2.22
N GLN A 153 4.75 -7.51 -1.96
CA GLN A 153 4.16 -8.75 -2.45
C GLN A 153 4.06 -8.76 -3.98
N PHE A 154 3.67 -7.64 -4.60
CA PHE A 154 3.57 -7.52 -6.05
C PHE A 154 4.92 -7.74 -6.74
N THR A 155 5.99 -7.09 -6.26
CA THR A 155 7.32 -7.23 -6.87
C THR A 155 7.86 -8.65 -6.73
N ALA A 156 7.80 -9.23 -5.52
CA ALA A 156 8.25 -10.59 -5.25
C ALA A 156 7.44 -11.64 -6.04
N ASP A 157 6.11 -11.53 -6.04
CA ASP A 157 5.26 -12.49 -6.76
C ASP A 157 5.40 -12.36 -8.28
N THR A 158 5.55 -11.13 -8.81
CA THR A 158 5.71 -10.93 -10.26
C THR A 158 7.02 -11.55 -10.75
N VAL A 159 8.13 -11.30 -10.07
CA VAL A 159 9.44 -11.88 -10.46
C VAL A 159 9.41 -13.40 -10.31
N SER A 160 8.99 -13.90 -9.15
CA SER A 160 8.99 -15.33 -8.85
C SER A 160 8.04 -16.13 -9.75
N LEU A 161 6.80 -15.65 -9.99
CA LEU A 161 5.85 -16.32 -10.89
C LEU A 161 6.30 -16.26 -12.34
N SER A 162 6.90 -15.13 -12.79
CA SER A 162 7.39 -15.01 -14.16
C SER A 162 8.58 -15.93 -14.42
N LEU A 163 9.57 -15.95 -13.55
CA LEU A 163 10.73 -16.83 -13.66
C LEU A 163 10.35 -18.30 -13.46
N GLY A 164 9.43 -18.60 -12.54
CA GLY A 164 8.95 -19.96 -12.31
C GLY A 164 8.11 -20.48 -13.49
N MET A 165 7.30 -19.64 -14.12
CA MET A 165 6.58 -20.02 -15.34
C MET A 165 7.52 -20.25 -16.53
N LEU A 166 8.56 -19.43 -16.66
CA LEU A 166 9.61 -19.62 -17.67
C LEU A 166 10.34 -20.96 -17.42
N ASP A 167 10.75 -21.21 -16.19
CA ASP A 167 11.42 -22.45 -15.76
C ASP A 167 10.56 -23.68 -16.11
N ALA A 168 9.31 -23.71 -15.64
CA ALA A 168 8.38 -24.80 -15.90
C ALA A 168 8.15 -25.01 -17.42
N SER A 169 8.03 -23.93 -18.20
CA SER A 169 7.78 -24.02 -19.65
C SER A 169 9.00 -24.56 -20.39
N VAL A 170 10.20 -24.06 -20.09
CA VAL A 170 11.44 -24.50 -20.77
C VAL A 170 11.79 -25.92 -20.35
N THR A 171 11.65 -26.26 -19.07
CA THR A 171 11.84 -27.62 -18.56
C THR A 171 10.86 -28.59 -19.22
N LEU A 172 9.59 -28.24 -19.30
CA LEU A 172 8.57 -29.06 -19.97
C LEU A 172 8.94 -29.34 -21.44
N LEU A 173 9.28 -28.30 -22.20
CA LEU A 173 9.66 -28.45 -23.62
C LEU A 173 10.90 -29.32 -23.79
N SER A 174 11.93 -29.11 -22.98
CA SER A 174 13.18 -29.87 -23.02
C SER A 174 12.97 -31.35 -22.69
N PHE A 175 12.29 -31.63 -21.59
CA PHE A 175 12.12 -33.00 -21.10
C PHE A 175 11.02 -33.78 -21.82
N VAL A 176 9.99 -33.11 -22.40
CA VAL A 176 9.07 -33.74 -23.35
C VAL A 176 9.83 -34.21 -24.58
N GLY A 177 10.76 -33.39 -25.12
CA GLY A 177 11.61 -33.80 -26.25
C GLY A 177 12.48 -35.02 -25.93
N ILE A 178 13.14 -35.02 -24.77
CA ILE A 178 13.95 -36.15 -24.27
C ILE A 178 13.08 -37.40 -24.09
N LEU A 179 11.96 -37.27 -23.39
CA LEU A 179 11.06 -38.37 -23.08
C LEU A 179 10.42 -38.95 -24.37
N TRP A 180 10.13 -38.10 -25.38
CA TRP A 180 9.67 -38.53 -26.69
C TRP A 180 10.72 -39.36 -27.41
N ALA A 181 11.96 -38.90 -27.43
CA ALA A 181 13.08 -39.61 -28.06
C ALA A 181 13.36 -40.96 -27.42
N LEU A 182 13.33 -41.02 -26.05
CA LEU A 182 13.54 -42.23 -25.28
C LEU A 182 12.38 -43.23 -25.33
N SER A 183 11.16 -42.78 -25.66
CA SER A 183 9.97 -43.63 -25.69
C SER A 183 10.08 -44.75 -26.73
N GLY A 184 10.86 -44.56 -27.81
CA GLY A 184 10.93 -45.50 -28.91
C GLY A 184 9.54 -45.90 -29.43
N GLY A 185 9.49 -46.89 -30.25
CA GLY A 185 8.22 -47.54 -30.60
C GLY A 185 7.78 -48.49 -29.50
N PHE A 186 6.86 -48.04 -28.60
CA PHE A 186 6.25 -48.95 -27.64
C PHE A 186 5.16 -49.75 -28.41
N SER A 187 5.54 -51.01 -28.76
CA SER A 187 4.60 -51.94 -29.37
C SER A 187 3.99 -52.82 -28.29
N PHE A 188 2.70 -52.91 -28.22
CA PHE A 188 1.96 -53.88 -27.42
C PHE A 188 1.02 -54.68 -28.32
N GLU A 189 0.89 -55.96 -28.05
CA GLU A 189 -0.02 -56.85 -28.76
C GLU A 189 -1.38 -56.87 -27.99
N LEU A 190 -2.41 -56.43 -28.66
CA LEU A 190 -3.80 -56.53 -28.17
C LEU A 190 -4.66 -57.22 -29.24
N GLY A 191 -5.17 -58.40 -28.92
CA GLY A 191 -6.06 -59.14 -29.84
C GLY A 191 -5.37 -59.62 -31.14
N GLY A 192 -4.04 -59.85 -31.11
CA GLY A 192 -3.27 -60.35 -32.29
C GLY A 192 -2.79 -59.26 -33.25
N ALA A 193 -3.03 -58.00 -32.93
CA ALA A 193 -2.50 -56.82 -33.67
C ALA A 193 -1.45 -56.11 -32.80
N SER A 194 -0.28 -55.78 -33.40
CA SER A 194 0.74 -54.97 -32.72
C SER A 194 0.46 -53.48 -32.94
N TYR A 195 0.23 -52.76 -31.84
CA TYR A 195 0.04 -51.30 -31.86
C TYR A 195 1.33 -50.62 -31.46
N ASN A 196 1.80 -49.68 -32.27
CA ASN A 196 2.97 -48.87 -31.95
C ASN A 196 2.51 -47.43 -31.69
N ILE A 197 2.68 -46.97 -30.44
CA ILE A 197 2.34 -45.61 -30.04
C ILE A 197 3.64 -44.79 -29.91
N PRO A 198 3.88 -43.83 -30.82
CA PRO A 198 5.05 -42.95 -30.70
C PRO A 198 4.92 -42.03 -29.48
N GLY A 199 6.01 -41.83 -28.75
CA GLY A 199 6.02 -40.97 -27.57
C GLY A 199 5.16 -41.49 -26.40
N PHE A 200 4.95 -42.81 -26.27
CA PHE A 200 4.08 -43.42 -25.27
C PHE A 200 4.31 -42.90 -23.85
N MET A 201 5.58 -42.74 -23.43
CA MET A 201 5.93 -42.23 -22.09
C MET A 201 5.46 -40.79 -21.86
N VAL A 202 5.42 -39.96 -22.91
CA VAL A 202 4.89 -38.60 -22.83
C VAL A 202 3.39 -38.62 -22.58
N TRP A 203 2.65 -39.49 -23.28
CA TRP A 203 1.20 -39.64 -23.07
C TRP A 203 0.88 -40.15 -21.66
N MET A 204 1.70 -41.08 -21.16
CA MET A 204 1.57 -41.59 -19.80
C MET A 204 1.88 -40.50 -18.75
N ALA A 205 2.89 -39.63 -18.99
CA ALA A 205 3.19 -38.50 -18.13
C ALA A 205 2.03 -37.48 -18.12
N LEU A 206 1.45 -37.18 -19.28
CA LEU A 206 0.30 -36.29 -19.39
C LEU A 206 -0.93 -36.86 -18.65
N LEU A 207 -1.23 -38.13 -18.84
CA LEU A 207 -2.34 -38.80 -18.17
C LEU A 207 -2.16 -38.84 -16.65
N TYR A 208 -0.93 -39.15 -16.21
CA TYR A 208 -0.57 -39.12 -14.79
C TYR A 208 -0.73 -37.72 -14.22
N ALA A 209 -0.14 -36.70 -14.83
CA ALA A 209 -0.23 -35.30 -14.36
C ALA A 209 -1.68 -34.80 -14.35
N LEU A 210 -2.48 -35.12 -15.38
CA LEU A 210 -3.89 -34.74 -15.46
C LEU A 210 -4.72 -35.38 -14.36
N SER A 211 -4.51 -36.70 -14.10
CA SER A 211 -5.21 -37.42 -13.04
C SER A 211 -4.88 -36.84 -11.65
N GLY A 212 -3.60 -36.58 -11.39
CA GLY A 212 -3.15 -35.93 -10.16
C GLY A 212 -3.71 -34.52 -9.97
N SER A 213 -3.77 -33.77 -11.06
CA SER A 213 -4.32 -32.42 -11.08
C SER A 213 -5.82 -32.39 -10.77
N LEU A 214 -6.59 -33.27 -11.40
CA LEU A 214 -8.04 -33.36 -11.17
C LEU A 214 -8.36 -33.82 -9.73
N LEU A 215 -7.68 -34.86 -9.26
CA LEU A 215 -7.87 -35.38 -7.89
C LEU A 215 -7.39 -34.36 -6.86
N GLY A 216 -6.23 -33.74 -7.05
CA GLY A 216 -5.69 -32.71 -6.17
C GLY A 216 -6.63 -31.49 -6.05
N HIS A 217 -7.17 -31.04 -7.20
CA HIS A 217 -8.16 -29.97 -7.21
C HIS A 217 -9.44 -30.36 -6.48
N TRP A 218 -9.96 -31.55 -6.71
CA TRP A 218 -11.19 -32.04 -6.05
C TRP A 218 -11.04 -32.10 -4.53
N ILE A 219 -9.89 -32.57 -4.01
CA ILE A 219 -9.59 -32.66 -2.59
C ILE A 219 -9.31 -31.27 -1.99
N GLY A 220 -8.52 -30.44 -2.69
CA GLY A 220 -8.00 -29.17 -2.19
C GLY A 220 -8.90 -27.94 -2.39
N ARG A 221 -9.98 -28.04 -3.17
CA ARG A 221 -10.82 -26.89 -3.58
C ARG A 221 -11.33 -26.01 -2.43
N SER A 222 -11.59 -26.61 -1.27
CA SER A 222 -12.08 -25.89 -0.10
C SER A 222 -10.97 -25.21 0.73
N MET A 223 -9.68 -25.50 0.47
CA MET A 223 -8.58 -24.90 1.22
C MET A 223 -8.51 -23.38 1.03
N ALA A 224 -8.71 -22.89 -0.21
CA ALA A 224 -8.65 -21.46 -0.51
C ALA A 224 -9.70 -20.65 0.28
N SER A 225 -10.95 -21.13 0.32
CA SER A 225 -12.03 -20.46 1.07
C SER A 225 -11.80 -20.51 2.58
N LEU A 226 -11.30 -21.66 3.10
CA LEU A 226 -10.98 -21.80 4.52
C LEU A 226 -9.79 -20.93 4.93
N ASN A 227 -8.75 -20.81 4.10
CA ASN A 227 -7.64 -19.89 4.33
C ASN A 227 -8.10 -18.43 4.34
N PHE A 228 -8.97 -18.04 3.41
CA PHE A 228 -9.55 -16.69 3.40
C PHE A 228 -10.36 -16.41 4.68
N GLN A 229 -11.19 -17.38 5.12
CA GLN A 229 -11.93 -17.26 6.38
C GLN A 229 -11.00 -17.18 7.58
N GLN A 230 -9.89 -17.94 7.58
CA GLN A 230 -8.87 -17.89 8.64
C GLN A 230 -8.29 -16.49 8.78
N GLN A 231 -7.83 -15.90 7.67
CA GLN A 231 -7.28 -14.55 7.66
C GLN A 231 -8.28 -13.50 8.17
N ARG A 232 -9.55 -13.63 7.76
CA ARG A 232 -10.62 -12.74 8.21
C ARG A 232 -10.85 -12.85 9.72
N LEU A 233 -10.97 -14.07 10.25
CA LEU A 233 -11.21 -14.32 11.69
C LEU A 233 -10.03 -13.85 12.54
N GLU A 234 -8.80 -14.04 12.08
CA GLU A 234 -7.59 -13.53 12.74
C GLU A 234 -7.53 -12.00 12.72
N ALA A 235 -7.92 -11.37 11.61
CA ALA A 235 -8.02 -9.92 11.51
C ALA A 235 -9.08 -9.35 12.46
N ASP A 236 -10.27 -9.97 12.54
CA ASP A 236 -11.34 -9.59 13.46
C ASP A 236 -10.89 -9.72 14.93
N PHE A 237 -10.19 -10.80 15.27
CA PHE A 237 -9.66 -11.01 16.61
C PHE A 237 -8.58 -9.95 16.97
N ARG A 238 -7.64 -9.69 16.05
CA ARG A 238 -6.61 -8.66 16.22
C ARG A 238 -7.21 -7.27 16.38
N HIS A 239 -8.20 -6.92 15.55
CA HIS A 239 -8.89 -5.64 15.65
C HIS A 239 -9.53 -5.45 17.04
N HIS A 240 -10.14 -6.48 17.59
CA HIS A 240 -10.73 -6.40 18.93
C HIS A 240 -9.67 -6.26 20.03
N LEU A 241 -8.52 -6.95 19.92
CA LEU A 241 -7.39 -6.77 20.83
C LEU A 241 -6.84 -5.32 20.78
N MET A 242 -6.74 -4.74 19.58
CA MET A 242 -6.32 -3.33 19.42
C MET A 242 -7.31 -2.37 20.09
N ARG A 243 -8.62 -2.60 19.97
CA ARG A 243 -9.64 -1.79 20.66
C ARG A 243 -9.50 -1.89 22.17
N VAL A 244 -9.31 -3.08 22.73
CA VAL A 244 -9.09 -3.25 24.19
C VAL A 244 -7.86 -2.48 24.65
N ARG A 245 -6.78 -2.46 23.86
CA ARG A 245 -5.59 -1.67 24.17
C ARG A 245 -5.84 -0.17 24.09
N GLU A 246 -6.54 0.29 23.06
CA GLU A 246 -6.85 1.70 22.83
C GLU A 246 -7.74 2.29 23.93
N TYR A 247 -8.76 1.51 24.36
CA TYR A 247 -9.71 1.94 25.39
C TYR A 247 -9.44 1.32 26.75
N SER A 248 -8.18 0.93 27.04
CA SER A 248 -7.80 0.21 28.26
C SER A 248 -8.19 0.93 29.55
N GLU A 249 -8.03 2.25 29.61
CA GLU A 249 -8.42 3.08 30.76
C GLU A 249 -9.94 3.07 30.98
N ALA A 250 -10.72 3.32 29.91
CA ALA A 250 -12.19 3.31 29.98
C ALA A 250 -12.72 1.95 30.42
N ILE A 251 -12.19 0.86 29.81
CA ILE A 251 -12.55 -0.52 30.18
C ILE A 251 -12.21 -0.82 31.65
N ALA A 252 -11.07 -0.31 32.14
CA ALA A 252 -10.67 -0.49 33.53
C ALA A 252 -11.58 0.28 34.49
N LEU A 253 -11.94 1.53 34.17
CA LEU A 253 -12.88 2.36 34.95
C LEU A 253 -14.27 1.73 35.01
N ASP A 254 -14.77 1.21 33.89
CA ASP A 254 -16.07 0.52 33.82
C ASP A 254 -16.04 -0.91 34.36
N ARG A 255 -14.87 -1.40 34.82
CA ARG A 255 -14.67 -2.80 35.27
C ARG A 255 -15.08 -3.83 34.22
N GLY A 256 -14.95 -3.50 32.95
CA GLY A 256 -15.41 -4.27 31.81
C GLY A 256 -14.54 -5.48 31.44
N ALA A 257 -13.43 -5.75 32.13
CA ALA A 257 -12.46 -6.79 31.78
C ALA A 257 -13.07 -8.21 31.62
N GLY A 258 -14.10 -8.53 32.39
CA GLY A 258 -14.81 -9.81 32.28
C GLY A 258 -15.58 -9.98 30.98
N VAL A 259 -16.26 -8.93 30.52
CA VAL A 259 -17.03 -8.90 29.28
C VAL A 259 -16.09 -8.98 28.08
N GLU A 260 -15.01 -8.18 28.09
CA GLU A 260 -14.02 -8.20 27.02
C GLU A 260 -13.30 -9.54 26.90
N ARG A 261 -12.98 -10.20 28.04
CA ARG A 261 -12.42 -11.54 28.06
C ARG A 261 -13.37 -12.56 27.39
N ALA A 262 -14.65 -12.56 27.75
CA ALA A 262 -15.63 -13.47 27.15
C ALA A 262 -15.77 -13.24 25.64
N SER A 263 -15.81 -11.98 25.19
CA SER A 263 -15.87 -11.62 23.78
C SER A 263 -14.62 -12.08 23.01
N LEU A 264 -13.43 -11.85 23.56
CA LEU A 264 -12.17 -12.31 22.98
C LEU A 264 -12.07 -13.83 22.91
N GLN A 265 -12.51 -14.54 23.96
CA GLN A 265 -12.53 -16.01 23.97
C GLN A 265 -13.46 -16.56 22.89
N THR A 266 -14.64 -15.98 22.70
CA THR A 266 -15.59 -16.38 21.66
C THR A 266 -14.99 -16.17 20.26
N ARG A 267 -14.38 -15.03 19.99
CA ARG A 267 -13.72 -14.74 18.71
C ARG A 267 -12.56 -15.71 18.46
N PHE A 268 -11.75 -15.96 19.48
CA PHE A 268 -10.64 -16.91 19.37
C PHE A 268 -11.13 -18.34 19.15
N ALA A 269 -12.24 -18.75 19.77
CA ALA A 269 -12.85 -20.05 19.51
C ALA A 269 -13.25 -20.21 18.03
N HIS A 270 -13.77 -19.16 17.37
CA HIS A 270 -14.04 -19.19 15.93
C HIS A 270 -12.77 -19.33 15.08
N VAL A 271 -11.67 -18.69 15.47
CA VAL A 271 -10.36 -18.87 14.82
C VAL A 271 -9.92 -20.33 14.89
N ILE A 272 -9.99 -20.94 16.08
CA ILE A 272 -9.60 -22.34 16.31
C ILE A 272 -10.51 -23.32 15.55
N ASP A 273 -11.84 -23.12 15.57
CA ASP A 273 -12.77 -24.01 14.87
C ASP A 273 -12.49 -24.02 13.35
N ASN A 274 -12.30 -22.84 12.75
CA ASN A 274 -11.96 -22.75 11.34
C ASN A 274 -10.59 -23.38 11.04
N PHE A 275 -9.59 -23.15 11.89
CA PHE A 275 -8.27 -23.76 11.76
C PHE A 275 -8.33 -25.29 11.80
N LEU A 276 -9.13 -25.86 12.69
CA LEU A 276 -9.36 -27.32 12.75
C LEU A 276 -10.05 -27.85 11.49
N ARG A 277 -10.96 -27.08 10.88
CA ARG A 277 -11.53 -27.43 9.57
C ARG A 277 -10.47 -27.43 8.47
N LEU A 278 -9.63 -26.38 8.44
CA LEU A 278 -8.52 -26.26 7.51
C LEU A 278 -7.54 -27.44 7.66
N LEU A 279 -7.13 -27.77 8.88
CA LEU A 279 -6.24 -28.91 9.17
C LEU A 279 -6.80 -30.25 8.67
N ARG A 280 -8.11 -30.47 8.79
CA ARG A 280 -8.74 -31.70 8.28
C ARG A 280 -8.64 -31.80 6.76
N VAL A 281 -8.85 -30.71 6.04
CA VAL A 281 -8.71 -30.69 4.58
C VAL A 281 -7.24 -30.81 4.19
N GLN A 282 -6.35 -30.08 4.86
CA GLN A 282 -4.91 -30.14 4.62
C GLN A 282 -4.33 -31.55 4.85
N LYS A 283 -4.76 -32.23 5.91
CA LYS A 283 -4.39 -33.62 6.17
C LYS A 283 -4.77 -34.54 5.00
N ARG A 284 -6.02 -34.42 4.48
CA ARG A 284 -6.47 -35.23 3.34
C ARG A 284 -5.65 -34.93 2.07
N TYR A 285 -5.37 -33.65 1.83
CA TYR A 285 -4.56 -33.21 0.70
C TYR A 285 -3.12 -33.71 0.80
N THR A 286 -2.51 -33.65 1.99
CA THR A 286 -1.16 -34.15 2.24
C THR A 286 -1.07 -35.66 2.03
N TRP A 287 -2.05 -36.43 2.53
CA TRP A 287 -2.11 -37.87 2.27
C TRP A 287 -2.14 -38.19 0.78
N PHE A 288 -3.00 -37.50 0.04
CA PHE A 288 -3.09 -37.64 -1.41
C PHE A 288 -1.78 -37.22 -2.10
N SER A 289 -1.27 -36.04 -1.80
CA SER A 289 -0.07 -35.48 -2.43
C SER A 289 1.16 -36.34 -2.18
N SER A 290 1.37 -36.81 -0.93
CA SER A 290 2.47 -37.70 -0.58
C SER A 290 2.35 -39.06 -1.27
N GLY A 291 1.16 -39.68 -1.24
CA GLY A 291 0.93 -40.97 -1.91
C GLY A 291 1.10 -40.87 -3.43
N TYR A 292 0.57 -39.81 -4.02
CA TYR A 292 0.72 -39.53 -5.45
C TYR A 292 2.19 -39.27 -5.81
N GLY A 293 2.93 -38.48 -5.00
CA GLY A 293 4.35 -38.26 -5.21
C GLY A 293 5.19 -39.56 -5.13
N GLN A 294 4.90 -40.45 -4.18
CA GLN A 294 5.58 -41.75 -4.11
C GLN A 294 5.25 -42.65 -5.31
N ALA A 295 4.00 -42.65 -5.74
CA ALA A 295 3.61 -43.39 -6.94
C ALA A 295 4.31 -42.84 -8.20
N ALA A 296 4.55 -41.52 -8.31
CA ALA A 296 5.27 -40.88 -9.41
C ALA A 296 6.71 -41.41 -9.58
N VAL A 297 7.38 -41.82 -8.51
CA VAL A 297 8.73 -42.39 -8.57
C VAL A 297 8.74 -43.80 -9.21
N VAL A 298 7.74 -44.61 -8.87
CA VAL A 298 7.68 -46.02 -9.32
C VAL A 298 6.97 -46.15 -10.67
N PHE A 299 6.01 -45.28 -10.97
CA PHE A 299 5.17 -45.39 -12.17
C PHE A 299 5.95 -45.44 -13.49
N PRO A 300 6.93 -44.54 -13.77
CA PRO A 300 7.72 -44.63 -15.01
C PRO A 300 8.57 -45.89 -15.08
N MET A 301 9.08 -46.37 -13.96
CA MET A 301 9.83 -47.63 -13.91
C MET A 301 8.94 -48.83 -14.24
N LEU A 302 7.71 -48.85 -13.69
CA LEU A 302 6.74 -49.91 -13.96
C LEU A 302 6.34 -49.95 -15.44
N VAL A 303 6.13 -48.76 -16.04
CA VAL A 303 5.74 -48.64 -17.45
C VAL A 303 6.90 -49.02 -18.39
N ALA A 304 8.16 -48.69 -18.04
CA ALA A 304 9.34 -48.98 -18.85
C ALA A 304 9.93 -50.38 -18.59
N SER A 305 9.57 -51.06 -17.49
CA SER A 305 10.14 -52.35 -17.07
C SER A 305 10.03 -53.49 -18.12
N PRO A 306 8.93 -53.61 -18.92
CA PRO A 306 8.89 -54.67 -19.95
C PRO A 306 10.02 -54.54 -20.98
N ARG A 307 10.40 -53.29 -21.33
CA ARG A 307 11.47 -53.03 -22.30
C ARG A 307 12.85 -53.31 -21.65
N TYR A 308 13.02 -53.04 -20.37
CA TYR A 308 14.24 -53.34 -19.62
C TYR A 308 14.44 -54.89 -19.50
N PHE A 309 13.42 -55.62 -19.10
CA PHE A 309 13.49 -57.07 -18.98
C PHE A 309 13.61 -57.83 -20.32
N SER A 310 13.13 -57.23 -21.41
CA SER A 310 13.34 -57.74 -22.75
C SER A 310 14.74 -57.44 -23.31
N GLY A 311 15.59 -56.69 -22.59
CA GLY A 311 16.89 -56.24 -23.05
C GLY A 311 16.89 -55.13 -24.10
N ALA A 312 15.73 -54.50 -24.36
CA ALA A 312 15.60 -53.43 -25.34
C ALA A 312 16.18 -52.10 -24.86
N ILE A 313 16.28 -51.90 -23.54
CA ILE A 313 16.90 -50.75 -22.91
C ILE A 313 17.80 -51.18 -21.75
N GLN A 314 18.83 -50.38 -21.44
CA GLN A 314 19.73 -50.59 -20.30
C GLN A 314 19.22 -49.89 -19.05
N LEU A 315 19.88 -50.12 -17.89
CA LEU A 315 19.50 -49.53 -16.61
C LEU A 315 19.61 -48.00 -16.65
N GLY A 316 20.63 -47.47 -17.31
CA GLY A 316 20.81 -46.03 -17.45
C GLY A 316 19.68 -45.37 -18.23
N GLU A 317 19.21 -45.98 -19.32
CA GLU A 317 18.02 -45.47 -20.05
C GLU A 317 16.76 -45.54 -19.21
N LEU A 318 16.55 -46.58 -18.40
CA LEU A 318 15.42 -46.68 -17.47
C LEU A 318 15.44 -45.55 -16.43
N MET A 319 16.63 -45.27 -15.87
CA MET A 319 16.81 -44.17 -14.90
C MET A 319 16.64 -42.80 -15.56
N GLN A 320 17.14 -42.64 -16.79
CA GLN A 320 16.97 -41.44 -17.58
C GLN A 320 15.47 -41.15 -17.90
N ILE A 321 14.71 -42.18 -18.28
CA ILE A 321 13.26 -42.10 -18.49
C ILE A 321 12.56 -41.68 -17.18
N SER A 322 12.89 -42.30 -16.05
CA SER A 322 12.31 -41.99 -14.74
C SER A 322 12.56 -40.54 -14.33
N SER A 323 13.80 -40.07 -14.50
CA SER A 323 14.18 -38.68 -14.24
C SER A 323 13.42 -37.69 -15.16
N ALA A 324 13.40 -37.95 -16.47
CA ALA A 324 12.70 -37.11 -17.43
C ALA A 324 11.19 -37.05 -17.17
N PHE A 325 10.58 -38.20 -16.81
CA PHE A 325 9.17 -38.25 -16.42
C PHE A 325 8.87 -37.37 -15.21
N GLY A 326 9.74 -37.41 -14.18
CA GLY A 326 9.62 -36.57 -12.99
C GLY A 326 9.63 -35.08 -13.33
N GLN A 327 10.54 -34.64 -14.20
CA GLN A 327 10.65 -33.25 -14.64
C GLN A 327 9.41 -32.78 -15.43
N VAL A 328 8.87 -33.62 -16.32
CA VAL A 328 7.64 -33.35 -17.05
C VAL A 328 6.46 -33.21 -16.10
N GLN A 329 6.33 -34.16 -15.16
CA GLN A 329 5.24 -34.16 -14.16
C GLN A 329 5.31 -32.94 -13.24
N GLU A 330 6.49 -32.56 -12.76
CA GLU A 330 6.69 -31.38 -11.92
C GLU A 330 6.35 -30.10 -12.65
N SER A 331 6.81 -29.95 -13.89
CA SER A 331 6.52 -28.80 -14.76
C SER A 331 5.02 -28.63 -15.02
N LEU A 332 4.31 -29.73 -15.27
CA LEU A 332 2.84 -29.70 -15.46
C LEU A 332 2.09 -29.37 -14.16
N SER A 333 2.65 -29.78 -13.02
CA SER A 333 2.06 -29.52 -11.69
C SER A 333 2.29 -28.08 -11.20
N TRP A 334 3.20 -27.33 -11.82
CA TRP A 334 3.58 -25.98 -11.40
C TRP A 334 2.37 -25.01 -11.29
N PHE A 335 1.46 -25.02 -12.25
CA PHE A 335 0.27 -24.16 -12.23
C PHE A 335 -0.64 -24.44 -11.04
N ILE A 336 -0.78 -25.71 -10.67
CA ILE A 336 -1.63 -26.13 -9.54
C ILE A 336 -0.97 -25.77 -8.23
N ALA A 337 0.32 -26.01 -8.10
CA ALA A 337 1.10 -25.67 -6.93
C ALA A 337 1.10 -24.14 -6.66
N ASN A 338 1.09 -23.31 -7.70
CA ASN A 338 1.11 -21.87 -7.59
C ASN A 338 -0.28 -21.20 -7.71
N TYR A 339 -1.38 -21.95 -7.76
CA TYR A 339 -2.73 -21.38 -7.96
C TYR A 339 -3.12 -20.34 -6.90
N SER A 340 -2.90 -20.63 -5.62
CA SER A 340 -3.19 -19.69 -4.54
C SER A 340 -2.34 -18.42 -4.61
N ARG A 341 -1.06 -18.56 -4.97
CA ARG A 341 -0.14 -17.45 -5.17
C ARG A 341 -0.54 -16.58 -6.36
N LEU A 342 -0.95 -17.21 -7.46
CA LEU A 342 -1.51 -16.50 -8.63
C LEU A 342 -2.77 -15.70 -8.28
N ALA A 343 -3.67 -16.28 -7.48
CA ALA A 343 -4.88 -15.59 -7.01
C ALA A 343 -4.55 -14.41 -6.09
N SER A 344 -3.62 -14.58 -5.15
CA SER A 344 -3.13 -13.51 -4.28
C SER A 344 -2.47 -12.39 -5.08
N TRP A 345 -1.57 -12.73 -6.00
CA TRP A 345 -0.92 -11.79 -6.91
C TRP A 345 -1.93 -10.98 -7.74
N GLN A 346 -2.98 -11.64 -8.24
CA GLN A 346 -4.07 -10.96 -8.96
C GLN A 346 -4.79 -9.94 -8.07
N ALA A 347 -5.11 -10.32 -6.83
CA ALA A 347 -5.76 -9.43 -5.88
C ALA A 347 -4.87 -8.23 -5.52
N THR A 348 -3.59 -8.46 -5.24
CA THR A 348 -2.61 -7.41 -4.95
C THR A 348 -2.43 -6.45 -6.13
N THR A 349 -2.33 -7.00 -7.37
CA THR A 349 -2.28 -6.18 -8.59
C THR A 349 -3.51 -5.27 -8.73
N LEU A 350 -4.71 -5.81 -8.42
CA LEU A 350 -5.96 -5.05 -8.51
C LEU A 350 -5.98 -3.89 -7.49
N ARG A 351 -5.56 -4.16 -6.24
CA ARG A 351 -5.50 -3.13 -5.19
C ARG A 351 -4.51 -2.03 -5.54
N LEU A 352 -3.29 -2.39 -5.96
CA LEU A 352 -2.29 -1.40 -6.39
C LEU A 352 -2.74 -0.57 -7.58
N THR A 353 -3.39 -1.20 -8.58
CA THR A 353 -3.94 -0.47 -9.73
C THR A 353 -5.04 0.49 -9.30
N SER A 354 -5.95 0.05 -8.42
CA SER A 354 -7.02 0.90 -7.89
C SER A 354 -6.45 2.10 -7.12
N PHE A 355 -5.44 1.87 -6.29
CA PHE A 355 -4.76 2.93 -5.55
C PHE A 355 -4.05 3.92 -6.48
N GLN A 356 -3.36 3.43 -7.50
CA GLN A 356 -2.72 4.27 -8.52
C GLN A 356 -3.75 5.08 -9.31
N ASP A 357 -4.86 4.46 -9.73
CA ASP A 357 -5.94 5.13 -10.44
C ASP A 357 -6.57 6.25 -9.60
N GLN A 358 -6.74 6.05 -8.29
CA GLN A 358 -7.24 7.07 -7.36
C GLN A 358 -6.27 8.25 -7.23
N MET A 359 -4.97 7.99 -7.05
CA MET A 359 -3.96 9.05 -7.01
C MET A 359 -3.93 9.83 -8.34
N GLN A 360 -3.94 9.13 -9.47
CA GLN A 360 -3.96 9.75 -10.80
C GLN A 360 -5.23 10.56 -11.05
N ALA A 361 -6.39 10.12 -10.56
CA ALA A 361 -7.64 10.87 -10.69
C ALA A 361 -7.57 12.20 -9.93
N ILE A 362 -6.96 12.21 -8.73
CA ILE A 362 -6.73 13.43 -7.95
C ILE A 362 -5.74 14.36 -8.67
N GLU A 363 -4.64 13.81 -9.21
CA GLU A 363 -3.65 14.57 -9.98
C GLU A 363 -4.24 15.13 -11.28
N ALA A 364 -5.02 14.34 -12.03
CA ALA A 364 -5.67 14.75 -13.27
C ALA A 364 -6.70 15.86 -13.05
N THR A 365 -7.50 15.75 -11.97
CA THR A 365 -8.43 16.80 -11.58
C THR A 365 -7.69 18.13 -11.36
N ARG A 366 -6.51 18.07 -10.74
CA ARG A 366 -5.67 19.24 -10.54
C ARG A 366 -5.04 19.76 -11.84
N ALA A 367 -4.51 18.87 -12.69
CA ALA A 367 -3.90 19.29 -13.96
C ALA A 367 -4.91 19.97 -14.88
N SER A 368 -6.17 19.49 -14.94
CA SER A 368 -7.26 20.18 -15.63
C SER A 368 -7.60 21.51 -14.97
N GLN A 369 -7.50 21.59 -13.65
CA GLN A 369 -7.64 22.81 -12.88
C GLN A 369 -6.58 23.86 -13.25
N GLN A 370 -5.34 23.46 -13.38
CA GLN A 370 -4.22 24.35 -13.76
C GLN A 370 -4.26 24.76 -15.23
N ALA A 371 -4.65 23.87 -16.13
CA ALA A 371 -4.74 24.18 -17.57
C ALA A 371 -5.82 25.25 -17.86
N ASN A 372 -6.96 25.16 -17.18
CA ASN A 372 -8.04 26.16 -17.32
C ASN A 372 -7.68 27.52 -16.69
N ALA A 373 -6.83 27.51 -15.63
CA ALA A 373 -6.33 28.73 -15.02
C ALA A 373 -5.25 29.45 -15.87
N GLN A 374 -4.57 28.75 -16.76
CA GLN A 374 -3.56 29.31 -17.66
C GLN A 374 -4.13 30.07 -18.87
N GLU A 375 -5.41 29.86 -19.21
CA GLU A 375 -6.06 30.68 -20.25
C GLU A 375 -6.42 32.09 -19.76
N ASP A 376 -6.56 32.33 -18.44
CA ASP A 376 -7.00 33.62 -17.90
C ASP A 376 -5.93 34.44 -17.15
N ILE A 377 -4.77 33.88 -16.75
CA ILE A 377 -3.72 34.63 -16.04
C ILE A 377 -2.33 34.06 -16.37
N GLN A 378 -1.44 34.90 -16.88
CA GLN A 378 0.01 34.60 -17.05
C GLN A 378 0.61 34.01 -15.77
N ALA A 379 1.22 32.85 -15.91
CA ALA A 379 1.77 31.98 -14.90
C ALA A 379 2.55 32.70 -13.77
N ILE A 380 2.14 32.45 -12.54
CA ILE A 380 2.98 32.60 -11.36
C ILE A 380 3.26 31.20 -10.82
N ASP A 381 4.53 30.91 -10.65
CA ASP A 381 5.15 29.64 -10.30
C ASP A 381 4.60 29.06 -8.97
N ILE A 382 4.30 27.75 -8.94
CA ILE A 382 3.47 27.07 -7.92
C ILE A 382 4.18 26.86 -6.58
N ASP A 383 5.50 27.02 -6.52
CA ASP A 383 6.28 26.93 -5.28
C ASP A 383 6.08 28.11 -4.32
N ILE A 384 5.46 29.20 -4.78
CA ILE A 384 5.20 30.40 -3.97
C ILE A 384 3.92 30.25 -3.13
N ALA A 385 3.02 29.33 -3.47
CA ALA A 385 1.75 29.16 -2.77
C ALA A 385 1.90 28.59 -1.34
N GLU A 386 3.00 27.94 -1.00
CA GLU A 386 3.29 27.47 0.36
C GLU A 386 3.78 28.58 1.30
N LEU A 387 4.32 29.67 0.75
CA LEU A 387 4.90 30.79 1.49
C LEU A 387 3.96 32.00 1.61
N GLY A 388 2.87 32.03 0.85
CA GLY A 388 1.97 33.18 0.73
C GLY A 388 2.45 34.23 -0.28
N THR A 389 1.54 35.10 -0.70
CA THR A 389 1.84 36.12 -1.72
C THR A 389 2.47 37.36 -1.08
N PRO A 390 3.70 37.75 -1.47
CA PRO A 390 4.34 38.94 -0.92
C PRO A 390 3.53 40.21 -1.17
N GLY A 391 3.43 41.07 -0.15
CA GLY A 391 2.75 42.35 -0.25
C GLY A 391 1.21 42.33 -0.16
N LEU A 392 0.59 41.18 -0.05
CA LEU A 392 -0.85 41.07 0.15
C LEU A 392 -1.22 41.46 1.60
N ASN A 393 -2.03 42.49 1.76
CA ASN A 393 -2.50 42.99 3.06
C ASN A 393 -3.98 42.66 3.33
N GLN A 394 -4.60 41.84 2.49
CA GLN A 394 -5.98 41.42 2.63
C GLN A 394 -6.16 40.01 2.05
N LEU A 395 -7.05 39.25 2.64
CA LEU A 395 -7.58 38.01 2.06
C LEU A 395 -8.99 38.32 1.55
N LEU A 396 -9.22 38.17 0.25
CA LEU A 396 -10.51 38.37 -0.38
C LEU A 396 -10.92 37.10 -1.13
N THR A 397 -12.13 36.64 -0.92
CA THR A 397 -12.68 35.50 -1.65
C THR A 397 -13.79 35.92 -2.61
N PRO A 398 -13.95 35.22 -3.75
CA PRO A 398 -15.19 35.30 -4.51
C PRO A 398 -16.37 34.79 -3.66
N ALA A 399 -17.60 34.83 -4.19
CA ALA A 399 -18.72 34.20 -3.52
C ALA A 399 -18.57 32.69 -3.55
N LEU A 400 -18.42 32.09 -2.37
CA LEU A 400 -18.11 30.67 -2.18
C LEU A 400 -19.36 29.86 -1.86
N THR A 401 -19.49 28.72 -2.51
CA THR A 401 -20.40 27.64 -2.12
C THR A 401 -19.58 26.49 -1.59
N ILE A 402 -19.72 26.17 -0.30
CA ILE A 402 -18.94 25.11 0.40
C ILE A 402 -19.87 23.93 0.64
N SER A 403 -19.43 22.75 0.20
CA SER A 403 -20.18 21.49 0.35
C SER A 403 -19.41 20.45 1.16
N LEU A 404 -20.13 19.46 1.67
CA LEU A 404 -19.57 18.25 2.26
C LEU A 404 -19.27 17.19 1.17
N PRO A 405 -18.43 16.17 1.46
CA PRO A 405 -18.23 15.03 0.55
C PRO A 405 -19.52 14.30 0.17
N THR A 406 -20.55 14.40 1.02
CA THR A 406 -21.90 13.84 0.78
C THR A 406 -22.74 14.65 -0.21
N GLY A 407 -22.23 15.79 -0.71
CA GLY A 407 -22.95 16.72 -1.58
C GLY A 407 -23.84 17.72 -0.84
N ALA A 408 -23.98 17.64 0.49
CA ALA A 408 -24.77 18.60 1.26
C ALA A 408 -24.05 19.97 1.29
N VAL A 409 -24.77 21.04 0.89
CA VAL A 409 -24.25 22.40 0.89
C VAL A 409 -24.26 22.96 2.31
N LEU A 410 -23.07 23.36 2.80
CA LEU A 410 -22.93 24.02 4.11
C LEU A 410 -23.19 25.51 4.03
N LEU A 411 -22.49 26.20 3.12
CA LEU A 411 -22.62 27.63 2.87
C LEU A 411 -22.88 27.87 1.37
N ASN A 412 -23.68 28.85 1.04
CA ASN A 412 -23.98 29.19 -0.33
C ASN A 412 -23.71 30.68 -0.60
N HIS A 413 -23.07 30.99 -1.72
CA HIS A 413 -22.79 32.35 -2.22
C HIS A 413 -22.27 33.33 -1.15
N THR A 414 -21.34 32.89 -0.29
CA THR A 414 -20.82 33.73 0.80
C THR A 414 -19.43 34.26 0.43
N ARG A 415 -19.26 35.60 0.53
CA ARG A 415 -17.95 36.26 0.33
C ARG A 415 -17.31 36.53 1.67
N PHE A 416 -16.01 36.32 1.74
CA PHE A 416 -15.21 36.60 2.92
C PHE A 416 -14.14 37.63 2.58
N GLN A 417 -13.97 38.58 3.49
CA GLN A 417 -12.94 39.60 3.41
C GLN A 417 -12.28 39.71 4.79
N ILE A 418 -10.97 39.64 4.83
CA ILE A 418 -10.13 39.83 6.01
C ILE A 418 -9.05 40.82 5.66
N ASN A 419 -8.95 41.89 6.40
CA ASN A 419 -7.94 42.93 6.19
C ASN A 419 -6.83 42.78 7.26
N ALA A 420 -5.67 43.39 7.01
CA ALA A 420 -4.66 43.55 8.05
C ALA A 420 -5.28 44.26 9.29
N SER A 421 -4.88 43.84 10.46
CA SER A 421 -5.40 44.26 11.77
C SER A 421 -6.81 43.75 12.14
N ASP A 422 -7.47 42.98 11.27
CA ASP A 422 -8.74 42.34 11.66
C ASP A 422 -8.46 41.22 12.68
N ARG A 423 -9.39 41.18 13.67
CA ARG A 423 -9.41 40.16 14.73
C ARG A 423 -10.80 39.53 14.72
N ILE A 424 -10.94 38.42 14.05
CA ILE A 424 -12.22 37.79 13.73
C ILE A 424 -12.46 36.58 14.60
N LEU A 425 -13.59 36.54 15.30
CA LEU A 425 -14.08 35.41 16.04
C LEU A 425 -15.18 34.69 15.27
N ILE A 426 -14.95 33.43 14.89
CA ILE A 426 -15.93 32.56 14.23
C ILE A 426 -16.70 31.78 15.30
N ARG A 427 -18.03 31.93 15.32
CA ARG A 427 -18.95 31.29 16.26
C ARG A 427 -20.05 30.53 15.54
N GLY A 428 -20.66 29.58 16.22
CA GLY A 428 -21.83 28.84 15.73
C GLY A 428 -21.93 27.45 16.36
N PRO A 429 -22.99 26.70 16.10
CA PRO A 429 -23.22 25.36 16.63
C PRO A 429 -22.09 24.40 16.29
N SER A 430 -21.95 23.31 17.06
CA SER A 430 -21.02 22.23 16.69
C SER A 430 -21.45 21.58 15.36
N GLY A 431 -20.49 21.31 14.49
CA GLY A 431 -20.78 20.70 13.17
C GLY A 431 -21.31 21.65 12.09
N CYS A 432 -21.40 22.97 12.33
CA CYS A 432 -21.85 23.93 11.32
C CYS A 432 -20.83 24.24 10.20
N GLY A 433 -19.60 23.71 10.29
CA GLY A 433 -18.59 23.86 9.23
C GLY A 433 -17.51 24.91 9.49
N LYS A 434 -17.32 25.40 10.74
CA LYS A 434 -16.27 26.39 11.11
C LYS A 434 -14.87 25.91 10.70
N SER A 435 -14.48 24.71 11.12
CA SER A 435 -13.20 24.09 10.74
C SER A 435 -13.11 23.81 9.23
N THR A 436 -14.25 23.54 8.58
CA THR A 436 -14.30 23.36 7.12
C THR A 436 -13.99 24.67 6.40
N LEU A 437 -14.50 25.82 6.91
CA LEU A 437 -14.14 27.13 6.38
C LEU A 437 -12.63 27.40 6.47
N LEU A 438 -12.01 27.09 7.61
CA LEU A 438 -10.54 27.24 7.75
C LEU A 438 -9.78 26.34 6.77
N ARG A 439 -10.26 25.12 6.51
CA ARG A 439 -9.67 24.23 5.50
C ARG A 439 -9.84 24.75 4.07
N VAL A 440 -10.94 25.47 3.79
CA VAL A 440 -11.14 26.17 2.51
C VAL A 440 -10.12 27.29 2.37
N PHE A 441 -9.90 28.12 3.39
CA PHE A 441 -8.87 29.16 3.38
C PHE A 441 -7.47 28.57 3.22
N ALA A 442 -7.18 27.44 3.87
CA ALA A 442 -5.91 26.72 3.72
C ALA A 442 -5.74 26.02 2.34
N GLY A 443 -6.74 26.08 1.44
CA GLY A 443 -6.67 25.48 0.12
C GLY A 443 -6.70 23.95 0.08
N ILE A 444 -6.98 23.30 1.23
CA ILE A 444 -6.97 21.83 1.33
C ILE A 444 -8.35 21.18 1.15
N TRP A 445 -9.46 21.98 1.15
CA TRP A 445 -10.82 21.46 1.02
C TRP A 445 -11.27 21.43 -0.45
N PRO A 446 -11.51 20.26 -1.07
CA PRO A 446 -11.77 20.16 -2.50
C PRO A 446 -13.25 20.41 -2.89
N TYR A 447 -14.17 20.43 -1.90
CA TYR A 447 -15.62 20.57 -2.17
C TYR A 447 -16.07 22.02 -2.02
N VAL A 448 -15.49 22.91 -2.83
CA VAL A 448 -15.80 24.33 -2.85
C VAL A 448 -15.98 24.78 -4.29
N GLN A 449 -16.95 25.67 -4.51
CA GLN A 449 -17.25 26.31 -5.80
C GLN A 449 -17.26 27.82 -5.62
N ALA A 450 -16.79 28.54 -6.62
CA ALA A 450 -16.81 30.01 -6.65
C ALA A 450 -17.72 30.50 -7.78
N GLU A 451 -18.45 31.59 -7.55
CA GLU A 451 -19.28 32.19 -8.58
C GLU A 451 -18.44 32.74 -9.74
N GLY A 452 -18.75 32.32 -10.97
CA GLY A 452 -18.06 32.77 -12.18
C GLY A 452 -16.72 32.09 -12.45
N LEU A 453 -16.32 31.14 -11.60
CA LEU A 453 -15.12 30.31 -11.78
C LEU A 453 -15.53 28.85 -11.74
N ASP A 454 -15.02 28.06 -12.66
CA ASP A 454 -15.14 26.61 -12.53
C ASP A 454 -14.47 26.17 -11.23
N SER A 455 -15.05 25.18 -10.55
CA SER A 455 -14.52 24.61 -9.28
C SER A 455 -13.05 24.24 -9.35
N SER A 456 -12.53 24.22 -10.54
CA SER A 456 -11.19 23.86 -10.95
C SER A 456 -10.16 24.99 -10.82
N SER A 457 -10.56 26.24 -10.89
CA SER A 457 -9.64 27.38 -10.96
C SER A 457 -9.59 28.23 -9.70
N MET A 458 -10.19 27.76 -8.59
CA MET A 458 -10.24 28.55 -7.37
C MET A 458 -8.93 28.41 -6.57
N HIS A 459 -8.16 29.47 -6.55
CA HIS A 459 -7.02 29.65 -5.67
C HIS A 459 -7.29 30.84 -4.75
N ILE A 460 -7.31 30.62 -3.42
CA ILE A 460 -7.36 31.70 -2.44
C ILE A 460 -5.92 32.13 -2.18
N ALA A 461 -5.54 33.32 -2.65
CA ALA A 461 -4.25 33.89 -2.36
C ALA A 461 -4.15 34.22 -0.87
N LEU A 462 -3.25 33.57 -0.16
CA LEU A 462 -2.95 33.83 1.23
C LEU A 462 -1.87 34.90 1.35
N PRO A 463 -1.96 35.81 2.33
CA PRO A 463 -0.87 36.71 2.67
C PRO A 463 0.37 35.95 3.18
N GLU A 464 1.54 36.49 2.92
CA GLU A 464 2.81 35.94 3.41
C GLU A 464 2.83 35.84 4.94
N GLY A 465 3.43 34.76 5.48
CA GLY A 465 3.49 34.52 6.92
C GLY A 465 2.17 34.02 7.52
N THR A 466 1.29 33.43 6.69
CA THR A 466 0.05 32.80 7.19
C THR A 466 0.33 31.43 7.83
N VAL A 467 -0.23 31.22 9.03
CA VAL A 467 -0.14 29.97 9.78
C VAL A 467 -1.52 29.49 10.22
N PHE A 468 -1.79 28.20 10.01
CA PHE A 468 -3.00 27.54 10.50
C PHE A 468 -2.68 26.70 11.72
N MET A 469 -3.43 26.88 12.81
CA MET A 469 -3.38 26.10 14.04
C MET A 469 -4.58 25.16 14.09
N PRO A 470 -4.41 23.86 13.86
CA PRO A 470 -5.52 22.92 13.94
C PRO A 470 -5.91 22.64 15.39
N GLN A 471 -7.14 22.19 15.61
CA GLN A 471 -7.67 21.79 16.93
C GLN A 471 -6.79 20.71 17.61
N ARG A 472 -6.27 19.76 16.83
CA ARG A 472 -5.32 18.75 17.28
C ARG A 472 -4.00 18.93 16.53
N PRO A 473 -2.97 19.48 17.17
CA PRO A 473 -1.68 19.66 16.52
C PRO A 473 -0.97 18.32 16.30
N TYR A 474 -0.29 18.21 15.17
CA TYR A 474 0.58 17.08 14.88
C TYR A 474 2.01 17.36 15.37
N PHE A 475 2.64 16.36 16.01
CA PHE A 475 4.04 16.38 16.39
C PHE A 475 4.73 15.18 15.76
N PRO A 476 5.82 15.39 14.99
CA PRO A 476 6.60 14.29 14.45
C PRO A 476 7.24 13.47 15.57
N GLN A 477 7.51 12.21 15.30
CA GLN A 477 8.37 11.39 16.15
C GLN A 477 9.81 11.90 16.00
N GLY A 478 10.53 12.00 17.10
CA GLY A 478 11.88 12.52 17.13
C GLY A 478 12.11 13.42 18.34
N THR A 479 13.04 14.36 18.20
CA THR A 479 13.40 15.28 19.30
C THR A 479 12.32 16.33 19.54
N LEU A 480 12.32 16.93 20.75
CA LEU A 480 11.43 18.06 21.03
C LEU A 480 11.75 19.24 20.10
N ARG A 481 13.00 19.39 19.72
CA ARG A 481 13.48 20.36 18.73
C ARG A 481 12.74 20.20 17.39
N ASP A 482 12.67 18.96 16.87
CA ASP A 482 11.92 18.67 15.64
C ASP A 482 10.43 18.96 15.82
N ALA A 483 9.89 18.62 16.99
CA ALA A 483 8.49 18.91 17.32
C ALA A 483 8.21 20.42 17.34
N LEU A 484 9.14 21.28 17.78
CA LEU A 484 9.01 22.74 17.81
C LEU A 484 9.15 23.39 16.43
N THR A 485 10.05 22.89 15.60
CA THR A 485 10.41 23.56 14.34
C THR A 485 9.59 23.11 13.14
N TYR A 486 8.86 21.98 13.27
CA TYR A 486 8.05 21.42 12.17
C TYR A 486 7.14 22.45 11.49
N PRO A 487 7.05 22.47 10.13
CA PRO A 487 7.68 21.57 9.13
C PRO A 487 9.11 21.99 8.72
N GLN A 488 9.68 23.02 9.33
CA GLN A 488 11.04 23.48 9.02
C GLN A 488 12.07 22.56 9.68
N THR A 489 13.31 22.61 9.20
CA THR A 489 14.42 21.92 9.84
C THR A 489 14.91 22.69 11.05
N HIS A 490 15.35 22.00 12.09
CA HIS A 490 15.84 22.63 13.35
C HIS A 490 17.06 23.54 13.16
N ALA A 491 17.80 23.44 12.06
CA ALA A 491 18.98 24.25 11.78
C ALA A 491 18.71 25.77 11.60
N ILE A 492 17.44 26.17 11.47
CA ILE A 492 17.05 27.57 11.24
C ILE A 492 17.02 28.37 12.55
N HIS A 493 16.75 27.73 13.70
CA HIS A 493 16.59 28.37 14.99
C HIS A 493 17.71 28.00 15.96
N SER A 494 18.21 28.99 16.71
CA SER A 494 19.18 28.77 17.78
C SER A 494 18.52 28.15 19.02
N ASP A 495 19.34 27.49 19.85
CA ASP A 495 18.86 26.92 21.14
C ASP A 495 18.23 27.97 22.04
N ALA A 496 18.76 29.20 22.02
CA ALA A 496 18.24 30.31 22.81
C ALA A 496 16.83 30.69 22.33
N GLU A 497 16.56 30.75 21.04
CA GLU A 497 15.24 31.03 20.48
C GLU A 497 14.24 29.93 20.80
N LEU A 498 14.64 28.64 20.69
CA LEU A 498 13.80 27.50 21.02
C LEU A 498 13.42 27.48 22.52
N LYS A 499 14.41 27.72 23.39
CA LYS A 499 14.17 27.80 24.85
C LYS A 499 13.27 28.99 25.18
N GLN A 500 13.50 30.15 24.55
CA GLN A 500 12.67 31.33 24.77
C GLN A 500 11.22 31.09 24.35
N ALA A 501 10.99 30.43 23.17
CA ALA A 501 9.66 30.08 22.72
C ALA A 501 8.92 29.14 23.69
N LEU A 502 9.63 28.20 24.32
CA LEU A 502 9.05 27.34 25.35
C LEU A 502 8.70 28.13 26.63
N ILE A 503 9.55 29.08 27.05
CA ILE A 503 9.29 29.96 28.20
C ILE A 503 8.08 30.83 27.89
N ASP A 504 7.99 31.40 26.72
CA ASP A 504 6.89 32.26 26.29
C ASP A 504 5.52 31.60 26.34
N VAL A 505 5.45 30.28 26.15
CA VAL A 505 4.22 29.50 26.28
C VAL A 505 4.09 28.75 27.60
N HIS A 506 4.83 29.15 28.64
CA HIS A 506 4.82 28.51 29.96
C HIS A 506 5.14 26.99 29.95
N LEU A 507 6.10 26.58 29.14
CA LEU A 507 6.64 25.22 29.07
C LEU A 507 8.12 25.17 29.48
N SER A 508 8.51 25.99 30.47
CA SER A 508 9.91 26.11 30.94
C SER A 508 10.51 24.77 31.38
N HIS A 509 9.70 23.83 31.88
CA HIS A 509 10.15 22.50 32.30
C HIS A 509 10.62 21.61 31.14
N LEU A 510 10.39 22.03 29.89
CA LEU A 510 10.83 21.33 28.67
C LEU A 510 12.12 21.92 28.07
N THR A 511 12.63 23.03 28.60
CA THR A 511 13.79 23.73 28.02
C THR A 511 15.06 22.87 27.97
N ASP A 512 15.23 21.96 28.92
CA ASP A 512 16.39 21.08 29.01
C ASP A 512 16.21 19.76 28.24
N LYS A 513 15.02 19.57 27.63
CA LYS A 513 14.64 18.36 26.90
C LYS A 513 14.66 18.51 25.37
N LEU A 514 15.26 19.56 24.84
CA LEU A 514 15.24 19.87 23.41
C LEU A 514 15.72 18.70 22.53
N ASP A 515 16.73 17.98 22.97
CA ASP A 515 17.33 16.85 22.24
C ASP A 515 16.82 15.48 22.72
N GLU A 516 15.85 15.45 23.64
CA GLU A 516 15.20 14.22 24.10
C GLU A 516 14.27 13.71 23.00
N GLU A 517 14.43 12.43 22.63
CA GLU A 517 13.54 11.74 21.68
C GLU A 517 12.29 11.23 22.40
N GLY A 518 11.12 11.42 21.79
CA GLY A 518 9.87 10.99 22.42
C GLY A 518 8.65 10.99 21.50
N HIS A 519 7.59 10.37 22.01
CA HIS A 519 6.25 10.44 21.43
C HIS A 519 5.48 11.62 22.06
N TRP A 520 5.80 12.83 21.64
CA TRP A 520 5.33 14.07 22.26
C TRP A 520 3.80 14.20 22.33
N THR A 521 3.08 13.65 21.34
CA THR A 521 1.61 13.59 21.37
C THR A 521 1.06 12.76 22.54
N GLN A 522 1.80 11.77 23.05
CA GLN A 522 1.39 10.90 24.16
C GLN A 522 1.92 11.37 25.51
N GLN A 523 3.08 12.03 25.50
CA GLN A 523 3.76 12.49 26.71
C GLN A 523 3.21 13.81 27.23
N LEU A 524 2.71 14.66 26.33
CA LEU A 524 2.18 15.98 26.67
C LEU A 524 0.67 15.93 26.90
N SER A 525 0.19 16.61 27.93
CA SER A 525 -1.24 16.87 28.14
C SER A 525 -1.82 17.69 26.98
N GLY A 526 -3.13 17.66 26.78
CA GLY A 526 -3.79 18.43 25.70
C GLY A 526 -3.48 19.93 25.75
N GLY A 527 -3.40 20.52 26.94
CA GLY A 527 -3.03 21.93 27.12
C GLY A 527 -1.57 22.21 26.79
N GLU A 528 -0.64 21.29 27.11
CA GLU A 528 0.77 21.40 26.73
C GLU A 528 0.96 21.27 25.22
N GLN A 529 0.21 20.38 24.56
CA GLN A 529 0.21 20.24 23.12
C GLN A 529 -0.25 21.54 22.43
N GLN A 530 -1.32 22.16 22.90
CA GLN A 530 -1.79 23.44 22.37
C GLN A 530 -0.76 24.55 22.57
N ARG A 531 -0.12 24.64 23.74
CA ARG A 531 0.96 25.60 24.02
C ARG A 531 2.18 25.35 23.15
N LEU A 532 2.59 24.10 22.96
CA LEU A 532 3.69 23.75 22.07
C LEU A 532 3.40 24.14 20.61
N SER A 533 2.15 23.99 20.18
CA SER A 533 1.70 24.48 18.86
C SER A 533 1.78 26.01 18.75
N MET A 534 1.47 26.74 19.83
CA MET A 534 1.64 28.21 19.88
C MET A 534 3.12 28.61 19.84
N ALA A 535 4.01 27.88 20.50
CA ALA A 535 5.45 28.13 20.41
C ALA A 535 5.94 28.07 18.96
N ARG A 536 5.41 27.15 18.13
CA ARG A 536 5.70 27.11 16.69
C ARG A 536 5.27 28.38 15.96
N VAL A 537 4.11 28.93 16.31
CA VAL A 537 3.59 30.17 15.70
C VAL A 537 4.49 31.35 16.07
N PHE A 538 4.95 31.41 17.32
CA PHE A 538 5.88 32.45 17.79
C PHE A 538 7.25 32.34 17.11
N LEU A 539 7.80 31.14 16.99
CA LEU A 539 9.06 30.89 16.28
C LEU A 539 9.00 31.35 14.82
N LYS A 540 7.87 31.11 14.15
CA LYS A 540 7.65 31.52 12.75
C LYS A 540 7.40 33.00 12.57
N GLN A 541 7.24 33.76 13.65
CA GLN A 541 6.87 35.18 13.59
C GLN A 541 5.65 35.39 12.67
N ALA A 542 4.60 34.55 12.87
CA ALA A 542 3.47 34.50 11.97
C ALA A 542 2.74 35.85 11.88
N ARG A 543 2.53 36.30 10.64
CA ARG A 543 1.81 37.53 10.36
C ARG A 543 0.30 37.34 10.38
N TRP A 544 -0.20 36.24 9.80
CA TRP A 544 -1.61 35.88 9.76
C TRP A 544 -1.81 34.55 10.47
N VAL A 545 -2.73 34.51 11.43
CA VAL A 545 -2.99 33.33 12.23
C VAL A 545 -4.45 32.91 12.13
N PHE A 546 -4.67 31.66 11.73
CA PHE A 546 -5.97 31.00 11.73
C PHE A 546 -5.97 29.91 12.78
N ALA A 547 -6.72 30.10 13.87
CA ALA A 547 -6.70 29.21 15.04
C ALA A 547 -8.06 28.47 15.15
N ASP A 548 -8.03 27.13 15.07
CA ASP A 548 -9.21 26.27 15.24
C ASP A 548 -9.20 25.69 16.66
N GLU A 549 -9.96 26.30 17.58
CA GLU A 549 -10.08 25.90 18.99
C GLU A 549 -8.72 25.69 19.69
N ALA A 550 -7.72 26.49 19.31
CA ALA A 550 -6.30 26.28 19.70
C ALA A 550 -6.01 26.50 21.19
N THR A 551 -6.98 27.00 21.97
CA THR A 551 -6.88 27.26 23.42
C THR A 551 -7.92 26.50 24.24
N SER A 552 -8.67 25.60 23.63
CA SER A 552 -9.81 24.93 24.27
C SER A 552 -9.43 24.09 25.50
N ALA A 553 -8.20 23.61 25.58
CA ALA A 553 -7.66 22.81 26.71
C ALA A 553 -6.89 23.64 27.75
N LEU A 554 -6.84 24.98 27.61
CA LEU A 554 -6.19 25.89 28.57
C LEU A 554 -7.17 26.38 29.63
N ASP A 555 -6.65 26.73 30.82
CA ASP A 555 -7.42 27.52 31.76
C ASP A 555 -7.56 28.97 31.30
N GLU A 556 -8.49 29.73 31.92
CA GLU A 556 -8.87 31.06 31.43
C GLU A 556 -7.71 32.09 31.57
N ALA A 557 -6.92 32.00 32.62
CA ALA A 557 -5.79 32.91 32.85
C ALA A 557 -4.67 32.67 31.82
N LEU A 558 -4.41 31.40 31.49
CA LEU A 558 -3.39 31.03 30.53
C LEU A 558 -3.89 31.29 29.09
N GLU A 559 -5.17 31.07 28.80
CA GLU A 559 -5.81 31.44 27.55
C GLU A 559 -5.67 32.94 27.28
N GLN A 560 -5.96 33.79 28.29
CA GLN A 560 -5.78 35.24 28.19
C GLN A 560 -4.34 35.61 27.87
N ALA A 561 -3.37 35.11 28.64
CA ALA A 561 -1.96 35.39 28.41
C ALA A 561 -1.47 34.99 27.02
N MET A 562 -1.97 33.85 26.49
CA MET A 562 -1.64 33.39 25.15
C MET A 562 -2.24 34.27 24.05
N TYR A 563 -3.51 34.72 24.19
CA TYR A 563 -4.12 35.65 23.24
C TYR A 563 -3.44 37.01 23.25
N GLU A 564 -3.07 37.56 24.42
CA GLU A 564 -2.33 38.82 24.53
C GLU A 564 -1.01 38.78 23.77
N LYS A 565 -0.22 37.71 23.95
CA LYS A 565 1.05 37.52 23.21
C LYS A 565 0.82 37.34 21.72
N LEU A 566 -0.17 36.55 21.33
CA LEU A 566 -0.53 36.30 19.94
C LEU A 566 -0.94 37.58 19.23
N LEU A 567 -1.75 38.42 19.89
CA LEU A 567 -2.16 39.71 19.37
C LEU A 567 -1.00 40.69 19.25
N ALA A 568 -0.11 40.74 20.25
CA ALA A 568 1.07 41.59 20.19
C ALA A 568 1.96 41.25 18.99
N MET A 569 2.18 39.96 18.73
CA MET A 569 2.93 39.47 17.57
C MET A 569 2.25 39.83 16.25
N VAL A 570 0.97 39.51 16.09
CA VAL A 570 0.18 39.79 14.87
C VAL A 570 0.13 41.28 14.58
N HIS A 571 -0.04 42.11 15.61
CA HIS A 571 -0.03 43.56 15.49
C HIS A 571 1.33 44.12 15.06
N ALA A 572 2.43 43.61 15.67
CA ALA A 572 3.79 44.01 15.32
C ALA A 572 4.10 43.76 13.83
N HIS A 573 3.53 42.72 13.24
CA HIS A 573 3.72 42.35 11.84
C HIS A 573 2.62 42.86 10.89
N ASN A 574 1.74 43.73 11.39
CA ASN A 574 0.60 44.28 10.61
C ASN A 574 -0.24 43.17 9.92
N GLY A 575 -0.60 42.16 10.68
CA GLY A 575 -1.31 40.98 10.22
C GLY A 575 -2.76 40.88 10.72
N ALA A 576 -3.35 39.69 10.70
CA ALA A 576 -4.71 39.43 11.18
C ALA A 576 -4.80 38.12 11.99
N LEU A 577 -5.78 38.08 12.89
CA LEU A 577 -6.12 36.90 13.68
C LEU A 577 -7.55 36.45 13.41
N VAL A 578 -7.70 35.18 13.02
CA VAL A 578 -9.01 34.52 12.87
C VAL A 578 -9.07 33.34 13.82
N SER A 579 -9.98 33.37 14.79
CA SER A 579 -10.11 32.30 15.79
C SER A 579 -11.49 31.67 15.71
N VAL A 580 -11.54 30.35 15.80
CA VAL A 580 -12.73 29.59 16.14
C VAL A 580 -12.69 29.32 17.63
N ALA A 581 -13.64 29.84 18.39
CA ALA A 581 -13.71 29.57 19.83
C ALA A 581 -15.16 29.55 20.32
N HIS A 582 -15.40 28.81 21.40
CA HIS A 582 -16.70 28.68 22.04
C HIS A 582 -16.83 29.49 23.33
N ARG A 583 -15.70 29.80 24.00
CA ARG A 583 -15.69 30.52 25.27
C ARG A 583 -15.99 32.00 25.07
N PRO A 584 -16.87 32.60 25.90
CA PRO A 584 -17.15 34.03 25.87
C PRO A 584 -15.92 34.91 26.18
N SER A 585 -15.01 34.45 27.03
CA SER A 585 -13.78 35.14 27.40
C SER A 585 -12.92 35.56 26.23
N VAL A 586 -12.92 34.75 25.17
CA VAL A 586 -12.13 35.00 23.94
C VAL A 586 -12.69 36.18 23.11
N ALA A 587 -13.94 36.52 23.27
CA ALA A 587 -14.59 37.58 22.46
C ALA A 587 -13.95 38.98 22.67
N VAL A 588 -13.37 39.25 23.84
CA VAL A 588 -12.70 40.50 24.17
C VAL A 588 -11.49 40.78 23.27
N PHE A 589 -10.84 39.75 22.77
CA PHE A 589 -9.66 39.85 21.90
C PHE A 589 -9.99 40.12 20.43
N HIS A 590 -11.28 40.13 20.04
CA HIS A 590 -11.71 40.20 18.66
C HIS A 590 -12.57 41.45 18.42
N ASN A 591 -12.34 42.10 17.26
CA ASN A 591 -13.09 43.31 16.84
C ASN A 591 -14.25 43.00 15.86
N GLN A 592 -14.30 41.77 15.33
CA GLN A 592 -15.37 41.30 14.46
C GLN A 592 -15.81 39.89 14.88
N GLN A 593 -17.08 39.57 14.59
CA GLN A 593 -17.64 38.24 14.81
C GLN A 593 -18.32 37.75 13.54
N TRP A 594 -18.02 36.51 13.18
CA TRP A 594 -18.70 35.77 12.11
C TRP A 594 -19.51 34.66 12.76
N VAL A 595 -20.83 34.80 12.72
CA VAL A 595 -21.75 33.89 13.40
C VAL A 595 -22.42 33.00 12.37
N PHE A 596 -22.23 31.68 12.50
CA PHE A 596 -22.96 30.70 11.72
C PHE A 596 -24.34 30.48 12.34
N GLU A 597 -25.38 30.82 11.59
CA GLU A 597 -26.77 30.64 11.94
C GLU A 597 -27.45 29.69 10.94
N ASP A 598 -28.56 29.08 11.32
CA ASP A 598 -29.35 28.26 10.38
C ASP A 598 -29.79 29.12 9.19
N ALA A 599 -29.65 28.56 8.00
CA ALA A 599 -30.03 29.30 6.79
C ALA A 599 -31.54 29.53 6.74
N PRO A 600 -32.01 30.63 6.09
CA PRO A 600 -33.42 30.90 5.92
C PRO A 600 -34.17 29.75 5.26
N THR A 601 -35.43 29.56 5.63
CA THR A 601 -36.31 28.51 5.09
C THR A 601 -36.38 28.63 3.56
N GLY A 602 -36.03 27.57 2.84
CA GLY A 602 -35.98 27.55 1.37
C GLY A 602 -34.58 27.74 0.77
N SER A 603 -33.56 27.98 1.59
CA SER A 603 -32.16 27.97 1.13
C SER A 603 -31.68 26.56 0.79
N SER A 604 -30.83 26.43 -0.22
CA SER A 604 -30.12 25.18 -0.53
C SER A 604 -28.99 24.87 0.48
N ALA A 605 -28.53 25.88 1.23
CA ALA A 605 -27.50 25.75 2.26
C ALA A 605 -28.12 25.43 3.64
N LYS A 606 -27.32 24.75 4.47
CA LYS A 606 -27.69 24.48 5.87
C LYS A 606 -27.48 25.69 6.77
N PHE A 607 -26.46 26.49 6.50
CA PHE A 607 -26.06 27.62 7.34
C PHE A 607 -25.83 28.88 6.51
N ALA A 608 -25.96 30.02 7.17
CA ALA A 608 -25.58 31.36 6.67
C ALA A 608 -24.59 31.98 7.67
N VAL A 609 -23.70 32.85 7.19
CA VAL A 609 -22.77 33.60 8.05
C VAL A 609 -23.21 35.02 8.18
N LYS A 610 -23.44 35.46 9.41
CA LYS A 610 -23.73 36.84 9.76
C LYS A 610 -22.48 37.55 10.24
N PHE A 611 -22.10 38.62 9.58
CA PHE A 611 -20.94 39.43 9.91
C PHE A 611 -21.40 40.59 10.84
N SER A 612 -20.73 40.73 11.99
CA SER A 612 -21.03 41.82 12.93
C SER A 612 -19.72 42.38 13.51
N ALA A 613 -19.69 43.71 13.72
CA ALA A 613 -18.63 44.30 14.55
C ALA A 613 -18.81 43.83 15.99
N SER A 614 -17.72 43.49 16.68
CA SER A 614 -17.76 43.18 18.11
C SER A 614 -18.01 44.49 18.87
N SER A 615 -18.99 44.51 19.79
CA SER A 615 -19.28 45.66 20.65
C SER A 615 -18.19 45.85 21.75
N ALA A 616 -17.08 45.20 21.65
CA ALA A 616 -15.93 45.39 22.55
C ALA A 616 -15.23 46.71 22.19
N THR A 617 -15.70 47.80 22.78
CA THR A 617 -15.09 49.12 22.79
C THR A 617 -13.78 49.08 23.59
N ASN A 618 -12.71 49.60 22.99
CA ASN A 618 -11.50 50.15 23.61
C ASN A 618 -10.92 49.43 24.85
N LEU A 619 -9.92 48.59 24.62
CA LEU A 619 -8.78 48.42 25.54
C LEU A 619 -7.47 48.67 24.78
#